data_ae434bfe02bd3635bc0ff6c2c036b7ff
#
_entry.id   ae434bfe02bd3635bc0ff6c2c036b7ff
#
_cell.length_a   1.000
_cell.length_b   1.000
_cell.length_c   1.000
_cell.angle_alpha   90.00
_cell.angle_beta   90.00
_cell.angle_gamma   90.00
#
_symmetry.space_group_name_H-M   'P 1'
#
loop_
_entity.id
_entity.type
_entity.pdbx_description
1 polymer ?
#
loop_
_entity_poly.entity_id
_entity_poly.type
_entity_poly.pdbx_seq_one_letter_code
_entity_poly.pdbx_strand_id
1 'polypeptide(L)'
;YVLNATKGKRERVGRLLQMHSNQQHEIPEVFSGDIAAAIGLKNTTTGDSLTDPDHPLQLESMDFPEPVIQVSVEPKSKADQDKMDKGLQKLAEEDPTFKAETNPETGETLIAGMGELHLDIIVERLRREFHAEVTVGKPQVSYREAFTTAASAQGKFVRQSGGKGQYGDVWIEFTPLEEGAGFEFEDAIVGGVVPREYIPAVEQGLKE
;
A
#
# COMPACT_ATOMS: atom_id res chain seq x y z
N TYR A 1 22.46 22.99 -7.64
CA TYR A 1 22.09 21.58 -7.79
C TYR A 1 22.88 20.76 -6.77
N VAL A 2 22.20 19.80 -6.17
CA VAL A 2 22.79 18.80 -5.25
C VAL A 2 22.49 17.39 -5.77
N LEU A 3 23.30 16.44 -5.38
CA LEU A 3 23.07 15.03 -5.63
C LEU A 3 22.48 14.41 -4.34
N ASN A 4 21.29 13.82 -4.44
CA ASN A 4 20.82 12.90 -3.42
C ASN A 4 21.61 11.58 -3.61
N ALA A 5 22.64 11.38 -2.81
CA ALA A 5 23.55 10.24 -2.92
C ALA A 5 22.85 8.92 -2.57
N THR A 6 21.89 8.94 -1.66
CA THR A 6 21.12 7.77 -1.25
C THR A 6 20.25 7.21 -2.40
N LYS A 7 19.64 8.10 -3.19
CA LYS A 7 18.75 7.72 -4.31
C LYS A 7 19.37 7.87 -5.70
N GLY A 8 20.61 8.40 -5.79
CA GLY A 8 21.31 8.63 -7.04
C GLY A 8 20.66 9.68 -7.95
N LYS A 9 19.85 10.61 -7.39
CA LYS A 9 19.10 11.61 -8.17
C LYS A 9 19.64 13.02 -7.94
N ARG A 10 19.79 13.79 -9.03
CA ARG A 10 20.10 15.22 -8.95
C ARG A 10 18.84 16.02 -8.66
N GLU A 11 18.96 16.97 -7.70
CA GLU A 11 17.88 17.85 -7.32
C GLU A 11 18.32 19.32 -7.38
N ARG A 12 17.34 20.19 -7.59
CA ARG A 12 17.56 21.62 -7.57
C ARG A 12 17.07 22.21 -6.26
N VAL A 13 17.97 22.80 -5.49
CA VAL A 13 17.62 23.64 -4.35
C VAL A 13 17.06 24.94 -4.87
N GLY A 14 15.84 25.30 -4.53
CA GLY A 14 15.19 26.54 -4.95
C GLY A 14 15.64 27.70 -4.08
N ARG A 15 15.32 27.66 -2.80
CA ARG A 15 15.69 28.67 -1.82
C ARG A 15 16.22 28.02 -0.54
N LEU A 16 17.11 28.74 0.11
CA LEU A 16 17.61 28.37 1.44
C LEU A 16 17.02 29.33 2.47
N LEU A 17 16.54 28.80 3.57
CA LEU A 17 15.91 29.57 4.63
C LEU A 17 16.54 29.23 5.97
N GLN A 18 16.80 30.27 6.76
CA GLN A 18 17.05 30.13 8.18
C GLN A 18 15.73 30.25 8.94
N MET A 19 15.42 29.25 9.74
CA MET A 19 14.19 29.20 10.51
C MET A 19 14.44 29.73 11.92
N HIS A 20 13.59 30.66 12.35
CA HIS A 20 13.54 31.15 13.73
C HIS A 20 12.10 31.11 14.23
N SER A 21 11.74 30.09 14.98
CA SER A 21 10.34 29.78 15.33
C SER A 21 9.50 29.64 14.04
N ASN A 22 8.47 30.44 13.86
CA ASN A 22 7.63 30.51 12.66
C ASN A 22 8.09 31.52 11.62
N GLN A 23 9.20 32.25 11.88
CA GLN A 23 9.76 33.23 10.93
C GLN A 23 10.75 32.55 10.00
N GLN A 24 10.69 32.96 8.73
CA GLN A 24 11.52 32.43 7.64
C GLN A 24 12.37 33.58 7.10
N HIS A 25 13.70 33.44 7.20
CA HIS A 25 14.66 34.39 6.64
C HIS A 25 15.41 33.72 5.49
N GLU A 26 15.29 34.29 4.29
CA GLU A 26 16.02 33.80 3.13
C GLU A 26 17.52 34.11 3.28
N ILE A 27 18.36 33.07 3.08
CA ILE A 27 19.81 33.18 3.17
C ILE A 27 20.44 32.77 1.83
N PRO A 28 21.53 33.42 1.40
CA PRO A 28 22.17 33.14 0.12
C PRO A 28 22.96 31.82 0.11
N GLU A 29 23.52 31.43 1.25
CA GLU A 29 24.39 30.27 1.38
C GLU A 29 24.31 29.68 2.79
N VAL A 30 24.75 28.43 2.91
CA VAL A 30 24.83 27.66 4.17
C VAL A 30 26.24 27.10 4.29
N PHE A 31 26.82 27.21 5.47
CA PHE A 31 28.17 26.72 5.76
C PHE A 31 28.15 25.37 6.49
N SER A 32 29.31 24.72 6.53
CA SER A 32 29.50 23.48 7.27
C SER A 32 29.19 23.68 8.75
N GLY A 33 28.34 22.84 9.29
CA GLY A 33 27.86 22.91 10.68
C GLY A 33 26.56 23.67 10.85
N ASP A 34 26.07 24.38 9.82
CA ASP A 34 24.80 25.09 9.89
C ASP A 34 23.60 24.16 9.63
N ILE A 35 22.43 24.61 10.12
CA ILE A 35 21.14 23.97 9.88
C ILE A 35 20.25 24.96 9.15
N ALA A 36 19.74 24.54 7.98
CA ALA A 36 18.85 25.37 7.16
C ALA A 36 17.73 24.54 6.55
N ALA A 37 16.65 25.23 6.20
CA ALA A 37 15.57 24.65 5.39
C ALA A 37 15.82 24.88 3.92
N ALA A 38 15.68 23.85 3.09
CA ALA A 38 15.83 23.90 1.65
C ALA A 38 14.46 23.69 0.96
N ILE A 39 14.06 24.64 0.12
CA ILE A 39 12.81 24.54 -0.65
C ILE A 39 13.10 24.05 -2.06
N GLY A 40 12.26 23.15 -2.56
CA GLY A 40 12.30 22.69 -3.95
C GLY A 40 12.84 21.29 -4.15
N LEU A 41 13.20 20.60 -3.07
CA LEU A 41 13.56 19.17 -3.10
C LEU A 41 12.28 18.33 -3.29
N LYS A 42 12.28 17.44 -4.28
CA LYS A 42 11.09 16.63 -4.63
C LYS A 42 11.23 15.14 -4.31
N ASN A 43 12.46 14.64 -4.33
CA ASN A 43 12.73 13.22 -4.11
C ASN A 43 13.45 12.95 -2.79
N THR A 44 13.86 13.99 -2.10
CA THR A 44 14.58 13.88 -0.81
C THR A 44 13.60 13.60 0.32
N THR A 45 13.91 12.58 1.09
CA THR A 45 13.17 12.18 2.29
C THR A 45 14.09 12.19 3.51
N THR A 46 13.53 12.04 4.69
CA THR A 46 14.29 11.99 5.96
C THR A 46 15.33 10.89 5.91
N GLY A 47 16.58 11.24 6.26
CA GLY A 47 17.73 10.32 6.25
C GLY A 47 18.53 10.29 4.96
N ASP A 48 18.07 10.96 3.89
CA ASP A 48 18.84 11.04 2.64
C ASP A 48 20.06 11.94 2.77
N SER A 49 21.19 11.53 2.16
CA SER A 49 22.41 12.33 2.06
C SER A 49 22.40 13.19 0.80
N LEU A 50 22.53 14.49 0.98
CA LEU A 50 22.69 15.46 -0.11
C LEU A 50 24.14 15.91 -0.21
N THR A 51 24.71 15.77 -1.40
CA THR A 51 26.15 15.98 -1.62
C THR A 51 26.42 16.81 -2.87
N ASP A 52 27.67 17.21 -3.02
CA ASP A 52 28.18 17.72 -4.29
C ASP A 52 28.09 16.61 -5.36
N PRO A 53 27.54 16.91 -6.55
CA PRO A 53 27.49 15.94 -7.64
C PRO A 53 28.85 15.41 -8.08
N ASP A 54 29.91 16.20 -7.94
CA ASP A 54 31.27 15.83 -8.35
C ASP A 54 32.03 15.07 -7.27
N HIS A 55 31.58 15.14 -6.03
CA HIS A 55 32.16 14.46 -4.88
C HIS A 55 31.08 13.73 -4.07
N PRO A 56 30.47 12.66 -4.61
CA PRO A 56 29.41 11.94 -3.94
C PRO A 56 29.91 11.26 -2.67
N LEU A 57 29.22 11.54 -1.56
CA LEU A 57 29.46 10.92 -0.26
C LEU A 57 28.10 10.57 0.36
N GLN A 58 27.95 9.33 0.78
CA GLN A 58 26.78 8.89 1.55
C GLN A 58 27.18 8.75 3.02
N LEU A 59 26.44 9.43 3.89
CA LEU A 59 26.59 9.29 5.34
C LEU A 59 25.85 8.03 5.82
N GLU A 60 26.05 7.68 7.09
CA GLU A 60 25.34 6.56 7.71
C GLU A 60 23.82 6.71 7.57
N SER A 61 23.15 5.62 7.22
CA SER A 61 21.69 5.56 7.19
C SER A 61 21.16 5.52 8.62
N MET A 62 20.03 6.20 8.85
CA MET A 62 19.31 6.08 10.11
C MET A 62 18.39 4.86 10.06
N ASP A 63 18.47 4.01 11.10
CA ASP A 63 17.54 2.90 11.28
C ASP A 63 16.35 3.40 12.10
N PHE A 64 15.17 3.36 11.49
CA PHE A 64 13.92 3.73 12.15
C PHE A 64 13.22 2.48 12.69
N PRO A 65 12.66 2.55 13.92
CA PRO A 65 11.91 1.43 14.46
C PRO A 65 10.62 1.18 13.65
N GLU A 66 10.26 -0.09 13.54
CA GLU A 66 9.00 -0.48 12.89
C GLU A 66 7.80 -0.04 13.73
N PRO A 67 6.70 0.35 13.09
CA PRO A 67 5.45 0.69 13.76
C PRO A 67 4.92 -0.47 14.61
N VAL A 68 4.37 -0.16 15.78
CA VAL A 68 3.91 -1.19 16.75
C VAL A 68 2.39 -1.31 16.85
N ILE A 69 1.64 -0.32 16.39
CA ILE A 69 0.18 -0.36 16.37
C ILE A 69 -0.36 0.06 15.01
N GLN A 70 -1.56 -0.41 14.71
CA GLN A 70 -2.25 -0.15 13.44
C GLN A 70 -3.73 0.14 13.69
N VAL A 71 -4.29 1.09 12.93
CA VAL A 71 -5.73 1.40 12.91
C VAL A 71 -6.20 1.57 11.47
N SER A 72 -7.50 1.36 11.24
CA SER A 72 -8.12 1.67 9.95
C SER A 72 -8.57 3.13 9.90
N VAL A 73 -8.48 3.74 8.72
CA VAL A 73 -8.93 5.12 8.47
C VAL A 73 -9.82 5.13 7.23
N GLU A 74 -11.02 5.66 7.40
CA GLU A 74 -12.00 5.78 6.32
C GLU A 74 -12.38 7.25 6.09
N PRO A 75 -12.40 7.73 4.85
CA PRO A 75 -12.87 9.07 4.54
C PRO A 75 -14.39 9.16 4.71
N LYS A 76 -14.88 10.27 5.27
CA LYS A 76 -16.33 10.47 5.43
C LYS A 76 -17.06 10.73 4.12
N SER A 77 -16.35 11.19 3.09
CA SER A 77 -16.91 11.46 1.78
C SER A 77 -15.92 11.12 0.66
N LYS A 78 -16.41 10.98 -0.56
CA LYS A 78 -15.55 10.77 -1.74
C LYS A 78 -14.59 11.96 -1.98
N ALA A 79 -14.97 13.17 -1.62
CA ALA A 79 -14.10 14.35 -1.71
C ALA A 79 -12.97 14.32 -0.68
N ASP A 80 -13.19 13.67 0.47
CA ASP A 80 -12.18 13.52 1.50
C ASP A 80 -11.18 12.41 1.17
N GLN A 81 -11.53 11.44 0.31
CA GLN A 81 -10.62 10.38 -0.14
C GLN A 81 -9.35 10.96 -0.77
N ASP A 82 -9.49 11.81 -1.79
CA ASP A 82 -8.35 12.41 -2.49
C ASP A 82 -7.46 13.27 -1.56
N LYS A 83 -8.09 13.91 -0.57
CA LYS A 83 -7.37 14.71 0.43
C LYS A 83 -6.64 13.83 1.42
N MET A 84 -7.29 12.76 1.88
CA MET A 84 -6.73 11.76 2.78
C MET A 84 -5.51 11.09 2.14
N ASP A 85 -5.62 10.60 0.92
CA ASP A 85 -4.54 9.91 0.21
C ASP A 85 -3.31 10.81 0.05
N LYS A 86 -3.53 12.07 -0.40
CA LYS A 86 -2.45 13.06 -0.50
C LYS A 86 -1.85 13.43 0.85
N GLY A 87 -2.69 13.53 1.89
CA GLY A 87 -2.25 13.82 3.24
C GLY A 87 -1.41 12.69 3.81
N LEU A 88 -1.87 11.45 3.71
CA LEU A 88 -1.17 10.27 4.19
C LEU A 88 0.18 10.08 3.49
N GLN A 89 0.23 10.28 2.17
CA GLN A 89 1.49 10.23 1.43
C GLN A 89 2.50 11.25 1.95
N LYS A 90 2.10 12.50 2.13
CA LYS A 90 3.00 13.55 2.63
C LYS A 90 3.45 13.30 4.07
N LEU A 91 2.55 12.84 4.93
CA LEU A 91 2.88 12.52 6.31
C LEU A 91 3.86 11.34 6.40
N ALA A 92 3.72 10.33 5.53
CA ALA A 92 4.68 9.22 5.44
C ALA A 92 6.04 9.66 4.85
N GLU A 93 6.09 10.67 4.00
CA GLU A 93 7.35 11.26 3.52
C GLU A 93 8.08 12.04 4.62
N GLU A 94 7.33 12.67 5.56
CA GLU A 94 7.89 13.45 6.67
C GLU A 94 8.36 12.56 7.82
N ASP A 95 7.64 11.47 8.11
CA ASP A 95 7.88 10.59 9.26
C ASP A 95 8.12 9.14 8.84
N PRO A 96 9.37 8.67 8.88
CA PRO A 96 9.71 7.30 8.50
C PRO A 96 9.15 6.22 9.43
N THR A 97 8.70 6.58 10.64
CA THR A 97 8.08 5.66 11.60
C THR A 97 6.55 5.53 11.41
N PHE A 98 6.00 6.32 10.49
CA PHE A 98 4.61 6.25 10.08
C PHE A 98 4.47 5.53 8.74
N LYS A 99 3.55 4.57 8.66
CA LYS A 99 3.23 3.86 7.42
C LYS A 99 1.74 3.99 7.12
N ALA A 100 1.43 4.11 5.84
CA ALA A 100 0.05 4.09 5.35
C ALA A 100 -0.02 3.14 4.15
N GLU A 101 -0.93 2.19 4.20
CA GLU A 101 -1.13 1.19 3.15
C GLU A 101 -2.60 0.84 2.99
N THR A 102 -2.97 0.39 1.79
CA THR A 102 -4.31 -0.15 1.54
C THR A 102 -4.24 -1.66 1.61
N ASN A 103 -5.05 -2.27 2.48
CA ASN A 103 -5.16 -3.72 2.54
C ASN A 103 -5.83 -4.24 1.25
N PRO A 104 -5.15 -5.07 0.44
CA PRO A 104 -5.68 -5.54 -0.83
C PRO A 104 -6.87 -6.51 -0.68
N GLU A 105 -7.02 -7.14 0.48
CA GLU A 105 -8.11 -8.09 0.73
C GLU A 105 -9.38 -7.40 1.22
N THR A 106 -9.26 -6.41 2.11
CA THR A 106 -10.42 -5.71 2.70
C THR A 106 -10.73 -4.38 2.03
N GLY A 107 -9.77 -3.82 1.28
CA GLY A 107 -9.86 -2.49 0.68
C GLY A 107 -9.73 -1.33 1.68
N GLU A 108 -9.49 -1.60 2.96
CA GLU A 108 -9.32 -0.59 3.99
C GLU A 108 -7.98 0.13 3.87
N THR A 109 -7.97 1.41 4.15
CA THR A 109 -6.74 2.16 4.37
C THR A 109 -6.30 2.00 5.81
N LEU A 110 -5.12 1.41 6.01
CA LEU A 110 -4.51 1.17 7.30
C LEU A 110 -3.39 2.16 7.54
N ILE A 111 -3.33 2.72 8.74
CA ILE A 111 -2.22 3.56 9.19
C ILE A 111 -1.55 2.91 10.38
N ALA A 112 -0.23 2.87 10.37
CA ALA A 112 0.59 2.27 11.41
C ALA A 112 1.59 3.28 11.99
N GLY A 113 1.81 3.23 13.30
CA GLY A 113 2.67 4.17 14.00
C GLY A 113 3.21 3.61 15.31
N MET A 114 3.99 4.44 16.00
CA MET A 114 4.71 4.07 17.22
C MET A 114 3.83 4.01 18.48
N GLY A 115 2.60 4.47 18.40
CA GLY A 115 1.67 4.47 19.53
C GLY A 115 0.37 5.19 19.22
N GLU A 116 -0.61 5.04 20.10
CA GLU A 116 -1.95 5.63 19.96
C GLU A 116 -1.88 7.15 19.79
N LEU A 117 -1.13 7.84 20.64
CA LEU A 117 -0.95 9.28 20.55
C LEU A 117 -0.32 9.71 19.21
N HIS A 118 0.62 8.92 18.68
CA HIS A 118 1.21 9.20 17.38
C HIS A 118 0.14 9.19 16.27
N LEU A 119 -0.69 8.15 16.24
CA LEU A 119 -1.75 8.04 15.23
C LEU A 119 -2.85 9.10 15.43
N ASP A 120 -3.18 9.46 16.66
CA ASP A 120 -4.11 10.56 16.95
C ASP A 120 -3.62 11.90 16.40
N ILE A 121 -2.32 12.19 16.55
CA ILE A 121 -1.70 13.40 15.98
C ILE A 121 -1.75 13.36 14.45
N ILE A 122 -1.46 12.23 13.82
CA ILE A 122 -1.55 12.06 12.36
C ILE A 122 -2.98 12.33 11.86
N VAL A 123 -3.98 11.78 12.54
CA VAL A 123 -5.40 12.00 12.21
C VAL A 123 -5.79 13.47 12.39
N GLU A 124 -5.32 14.11 13.44
CA GLU A 124 -5.58 15.53 13.67
C GLU A 124 -4.90 16.41 12.62
N ARG A 125 -3.68 16.07 12.17
CA ARG A 125 -3.00 16.74 11.07
C ARG A 125 -3.75 16.56 9.75
N LEU A 126 -4.31 15.38 9.46
CA LEU A 126 -5.16 15.15 8.29
C LEU A 126 -6.35 16.12 8.27
N ARG A 127 -6.99 16.35 9.41
CA ARG A 127 -8.11 17.29 9.52
C ARG A 127 -7.68 18.74 9.35
N ARG A 128 -6.63 19.18 10.09
CA ARG A 128 -6.21 20.59 10.14
C ARG A 128 -5.46 21.03 8.90
N GLU A 129 -4.49 20.25 8.43
CA GLU A 129 -3.60 20.66 7.37
C GLU A 129 -4.14 20.29 5.98
N PHE A 130 -4.79 19.13 5.87
CA PHE A 130 -5.30 18.61 4.59
C PHE A 130 -6.81 18.75 4.43
N HIS A 131 -7.52 19.18 5.48
CA HIS A 131 -8.98 19.33 5.48
C HIS A 131 -9.68 18.03 5.04
N ALA A 132 -9.17 16.87 5.45
CA ALA A 132 -9.73 15.57 5.22
C ALA A 132 -10.50 15.10 6.46
N GLU A 133 -11.82 14.95 6.33
CA GLU A 133 -12.63 14.37 7.39
C GLU A 133 -12.57 12.84 7.32
N VAL A 134 -12.07 12.24 8.39
CA VAL A 134 -11.86 10.78 8.47
C VAL A 134 -12.47 10.19 9.73
N THR A 135 -12.83 8.92 9.65
CA THR A 135 -13.24 8.07 10.78
C THR A 135 -12.14 7.06 11.06
N VAL A 136 -11.79 6.88 12.32
CA VAL A 136 -10.79 5.89 12.76
C VAL A 136 -11.49 4.68 13.31
N GLY A 137 -11.06 3.50 12.90
CA GLY A 137 -11.63 2.21 13.31
C GLY A 137 -10.56 1.18 13.65
N LYS A 138 -11.01 -0.01 14.04
CA LYS A 138 -10.13 -1.17 14.18
C LYS A 138 -9.98 -1.85 12.82
N PRO A 139 -8.78 -2.34 12.46
CA PRO A 139 -8.59 -3.13 11.25
C PRO A 139 -9.52 -4.34 11.20
N GLN A 140 -10.05 -4.63 10.04
CA GLN A 140 -10.82 -5.84 9.82
C GLN A 140 -9.88 -7.06 9.76
N VAL A 141 -10.33 -8.17 10.29
CA VAL A 141 -9.62 -9.44 10.20
C VAL A 141 -10.05 -10.12 8.90
N SER A 142 -9.10 -10.34 7.99
CA SER A 142 -9.34 -11.15 6.80
C SER A 142 -9.39 -12.61 7.19
N TYR A 143 -10.60 -13.15 7.26
CA TYR A 143 -10.80 -14.58 7.49
C TYR A 143 -10.56 -15.34 6.18
N ARG A 144 -9.83 -16.43 6.27
CA ARG A 144 -9.64 -17.39 5.18
C ARG A 144 -10.30 -18.69 5.57
N GLU A 145 -11.04 -19.27 4.64
CA GLU A 145 -11.62 -20.58 4.81
C GLU A 145 -10.68 -21.66 4.24
N ALA A 146 -10.61 -22.80 4.90
CA ALA A 146 -9.88 -23.97 4.45
C ALA A 146 -10.75 -25.21 4.57
N PHE A 147 -10.63 -26.11 3.62
CA PHE A 147 -11.27 -27.42 3.69
C PHE A 147 -10.50 -28.31 4.67
N THR A 148 -11.23 -28.96 5.54
CA THR A 148 -10.66 -29.95 6.49
C THR A 148 -10.92 -31.40 6.07
N THR A 149 -11.87 -31.61 5.16
CA THR A 149 -12.27 -32.94 4.64
C THR A 149 -12.47 -32.88 3.15
N ALA A 150 -12.19 -33.99 2.47
CA ALA A 150 -12.48 -34.08 1.05
C ALA A 150 -14.00 -34.05 0.79
N ALA A 151 -14.39 -33.33 -0.25
CA ALA A 151 -15.77 -33.19 -0.67
C ALA A 151 -15.87 -33.16 -2.21
N SER A 152 -16.96 -33.65 -2.75
CA SER A 152 -17.25 -33.52 -4.19
C SER A 152 -18.55 -32.74 -4.41
N ALA A 153 -18.54 -31.90 -5.40
CA ALA A 153 -19.69 -31.09 -5.76
C ALA A 153 -19.91 -31.02 -7.26
N GLN A 154 -21.18 -30.96 -7.66
CA GLN A 154 -21.59 -30.72 -9.04
C GLN A 154 -21.88 -29.25 -9.24
N GLY A 155 -21.17 -28.61 -10.16
CA GLY A 155 -21.49 -27.28 -10.65
C GLY A 155 -22.27 -27.39 -11.96
N LYS A 156 -23.57 -27.02 -11.93
CA LYS A 156 -24.41 -27.02 -13.12
C LYS A 156 -24.97 -25.63 -13.39
N PHE A 157 -24.69 -25.12 -14.58
CA PHE A 157 -25.17 -23.84 -15.06
C PHE A 157 -25.96 -24.03 -16.36
N VAL A 158 -27.21 -23.60 -16.36
CA VAL A 158 -28.08 -23.65 -17.55
C VAL A 158 -28.76 -22.30 -17.68
N ARG A 159 -28.47 -21.59 -18.74
CA ARG A 159 -29.13 -20.32 -19.04
C ARG A 159 -29.50 -20.27 -20.52
N GLN A 160 -30.77 -20.04 -20.81
CA GLN A 160 -31.26 -19.84 -22.16
C GLN A 160 -32.00 -18.50 -22.22
N SER A 161 -31.47 -17.57 -23.01
CA SER A 161 -32.13 -16.31 -23.31
C SER A 161 -31.91 -15.96 -24.78
N GLY A 162 -33.01 -15.86 -25.56
CA GLY A 162 -32.95 -15.27 -26.88
C GLY A 162 -32.11 -16.00 -27.94
N GLY A 163 -32.18 -17.33 -28.05
CA GLY A 163 -31.60 -18.08 -29.17
C GLY A 163 -30.17 -18.61 -29.00
N LYS A 164 -29.42 -18.18 -28.02
CA LYS A 164 -28.11 -18.77 -27.61
C LYS A 164 -28.20 -19.28 -26.19
N GLY A 165 -28.12 -20.60 -26.00
CA GLY A 165 -28.05 -21.24 -24.70
C GLY A 165 -26.61 -21.28 -24.17
N GLN A 166 -26.46 -21.13 -22.85
CA GLN A 166 -25.24 -21.42 -22.14
C GLN A 166 -25.46 -22.64 -21.26
N TYR A 167 -24.54 -23.58 -21.33
CA TYR A 167 -24.60 -24.82 -20.57
C TYR A 167 -23.20 -25.16 -20.03
N GLY A 168 -23.11 -25.46 -18.75
CA GLY A 168 -21.95 -26.01 -18.11
C GLY A 168 -22.37 -26.99 -17.04
N ASP A 169 -21.72 -28.14 -16.99
CA ASP A 169 -21.99 -29.18 -16.01
C ASP A 169 -20.68 -29.90 -15.71
N VAL A 170 -20.17 -29.72 -14.50
CA VAL A 170 -18.90 -30.29 -14.07
C VAL A 170 -19.02 -30.84 -12.65
N TRP A 171 -18.35 -31.97 -12.43
CA TRP A 171 -18.13 -32.52 -11.10
C TRP A 171 -16.71 -32.19 -10.67
N ILE A 172 -16.55 -31.67 -9.46
CA ILE A 172 -15.27 -31.28 -8.90
C ILE A 172 -15.09 -31.96 -7.55
N GLU A 173 -13.95 -32.55 -7.37
CA GLU A 173 -13.53 -33.10 -6.08
C GLU A 173 -12.53 -32.14 -5.44
N PHE A 174 -12.84 -31.73 -4.21
CA PHE A 174 -11.99 -30.86 -3.41
C PHE A 174 -11.28 -31.71 -2.35
N THR A 175 -9.97 -31.70 -2.39
CA THR A 175 -9.13 -32.40 -1.43
C THR A 175 -8.28 -31.42 -0.64
N PRO A 176 -8.29 -31.45 0.71
CA PRO A 176 -7.43 -30.58 1.50
C PRO A 176 -5.96 -30.86 1.19
N LEU A 177 -5.19 -29.81 1.01
CA LEU A 177 -3.73 -29.85 0.88
C LEU A 177 -3.07 -29.56 2.23
N GLU A 178 -1.76 -29.79 2.32
CA GLU A 178 -0.98 -29.38 3.49
C GLU A 178 -0.96 -27.86 3.63
N GLU A 179 -0.82 -27.38 4.87
CA GLU A 179 -0.79 -25.95 5.17
C GLU A 179 0.33 -25.24 4.39
N GLY A 180 -0.04 -24.20 3.62
CA GLY A 180 0.90 -23.46 2.79
C GLY A 180 1.09 -23.98 1.36
N ALA A 181 0.53 -25.12 0.98
CA ALA A 181 0.63 -25.67 -0.39
C ALA A 181 -0.14 -24.85 -1.44
N GLY A 182 -1.10 -24.01 -1.00
CA GLY A 182 -1.83 -23.10 -1.90
C GLY A 182 -2.94 -23.81 -2.67
N PHE A 183 -3.00 -23.61 -3.98
CA PHE A 183 -4.02 -24.14 -4.88
C PHE A 183 -3.35 -25.05 -5.91
N GLU A 184 -3.83 -26.28 -6.03
CA GLU A 184 -3.44 -27.23 -7.06
C GLU A 184 -4.67 -27.63 -7.87
N PHE A 185 -4.53 -27.73 -9.18
CA PHE A 185 -5.60 -28.15 -10.09
C PHE A 185 -5.14 -29.41 -10.84
N GLU A 186 -5.91 -30.48 -10.72
CA GLU A 186 -5.66 -31.74 -11.43
C GLU A 186 -6.80 -32.03 -12.40
N ASP A 187 -6.47 -32.39 -13.64
CA ASP A 187 -7.42 -32.82 -14.65
C ASP A 187 -7.56 -34.36 -14.57
N ALA A 188 -8.62 -34.81 -13.92
CA ALA A 188 -8.98 -36.23 -13.79
C ALA A 188 -9.97 -36.73 -14.86
N ILE A 189 -10.20 -35.95 -15.95
CA ILE A 189 -11.19 -36.29 -16.98
C ILE A 189 -10.72 -37.48 -17.80
N VAL A 190 -11.56 -38.52 -17.85
CA VAL A 190 -11.33 -39.72 -18.66
C VAL A 190 -12.33 -39.76 -19.81
N GLY A 191 -11.85 -40.12 -21.00
CA GLY A 191 -12.71 -40.35 -22.15
C GLY A 191 -13.23 -39.11 -22.89
N GLY A 192 -12.70 -37.90 -22.57
CA GLY A 192 -13.03 -36.68 -23.31
C GLY A 192 -14.46 -36.17 -23.09
N VAL A 193 -15.06 -36.44 -21.93
CA VAL A 193 -16.43 -36.04 -21.56
C VAL A 193 -16.57 -34.52 -21.53
N VAL A 194 -15.49 -33.82 -21.11
CA VAL A 194 -15.36 -32.37 -21.24
C VAL A 194 -14.27 -32.09 -22.28
N PRO A 195 -14.53 -31.30 -23.31
CA PRO A 195 -13.51 -30.92 -24.28
C PRO A 195 -12.37 -30.16 -23.62
N ARG A 196 -11.13 -30.46 -24.02
CA ARG A 196 -9.92 -29.87 -23.39
C ARG A 196 -9.86 -28.35 -23.40
N GLU A 197 -10.54 -27.73 -24.37
CA GLU A 197 -10.62 -26.26 -24.48
C GLU A 197 -11.37 -25.57 -23.34
N TYR A 198 -12.23 -26.31 -22.62
CA TYR A 198 -13.02 -25.75 -21.49
C TYR A 198 -12.37 -25.98 -20.12
N ILE A 199 -11.38 -26.86 -20.01
CA ILE A 199 -10.71 -27.18 -18.74
C ILE A 199 -10.05 -25.93 -18.13
N PRO A 200 -9.32 -25.08 -18.89
CA PRO A 200 -8.76 -23.85 -18.32
C PRO A 200 -9.81 -22.87 -17.77
N ALA A 201 -11.02 -22.86 -18.39
CA ALA A 201 -12.11 -22.01 -17.90
C ALA A 201 -12.68 -22.50 -16.56
N VAL A 202 -12.68 -23.83 -16.33
CA VAL A 202 -13.07 -24.42 -15.04
C VAL A 202 -12.03 -24.06 -13.96
N GLU A 203 -10.74 -24.21 -14.27
CA GLU A 203 -9.65 -23.83 -13.35
C GLU A 203 -9.72 -22.34 -12.98
N GLN A 204 -9.97 -21.47 -13.95
CA GLN A 204 -10.11 -20.03 -13.69
C GLN A 204 -11.30 -19.73 -12.79
N GLY A 205 -12.46 -20.34 -13.03
CA GLY A 205 -13.65 -20.16 -12.21
C GLY A 205 -13.54 -20.74 -10.79
N LEU A 206 -12.55 -21.61 -10.51
CA LEU A 206 -12.24 -22.08 -9.16
C LEU A 206 -11.31 -21.13 -8.39
N LYS A 207 -10.56 -20.29 -9.11
CA LYS A 207 -9.64 -19.30 -8.53
C LYS A 207 -10.32 -17.97 -8.20
N GLU A 208 -11.48 -17.68 -8.79
CA GLU A 208 -12.33 -16.52 -8.51
C GLU A 208 -13.19 -16.72 -7.25
#